data_6bed39023a9cb5d65a0974652f44760e
#
_entry.id   6bed39023a9cb5d65a0974652f44760e
#
_cell.length_a   1.000
_cell.length_b   1.000
_cell.length_c   1.000
_cell.angle_alpha   90.00
_cell.angle_beta   90.00
_cell.angle_gamma   90.00
#
_symmetry.space_group_name_H-M   'P 1'
#
loop_
_entity.id
_entity.type
_entity.pdbx_description
1 polymer ?
#
loop_
_entity_poly.entity_id
_entity_poly.type
_entity_poly.pdbx_seq_one_letter_code
_entity_poly.pdbx_strand_id
1 'polypeptide(L)'
;LLLKGEGTAAFLHGQTTADIFAQKQLERIFLSCWLSTKGSLKALLEIRIFNNLAEIVIISGEINSIIDGFESVIFPADKVKLEVLKPIRRIQKINNYQSWKESTPVWISNSDLMENEIYDHTKLTKKELEIWKIRQGIPGFDREINGETNPYELGLGDIINLDKGCYLGQEAIARFFRSKALRYQLRCWEAYGEADNFD
;
A
#
# COMPACT_ATOMS: atom_id res chain seq x y z
N LEU A 1 -5.75 3.96 -9.33
CA LEU A 1 -4.97 4.44 -10.47
C LEU A 1 -4.80 3.34 -11.48
N LEU A 2 -4.60 3.69 -12.73
CA LEU A 2 -4.31 2.75 -13.81
C LEU A 2 -3.08 3.24 -14.57
N LEU A 3 -2.07 2.39 -14.67
CA LEU A 3 -0.92 2.59 -15.54
C LEU A 3 -1.06 1.71 -16.79
N LYS A 4 -0.84 2.30 -17.96
CA LYS A 4 -0.93 1.63 -19.25
C LYS A 4 0.33 1.87 -20.07
N GLY A 5 0.83 0.85 -20.73
CA GLY A 5 1.94 0.96 -21.69
C GLY A 5 2.98 -0.13 -21.51
N GLU A 6 3.81 -0.30 -22.51
CA GLU A 6 4.85 -1.36 -22.56
C GLU A 6 5.81 -1.28 -21.37
N GLY A 7 6.10 -0.08 -20.87
CA GLY A 7 7.03 0.14 -19.77
C GLY A 7 6.43 0.03 -18.37
N THR A 8 5.13 -0.27 -18.25
CA THR A 8 4.41 -0.27 -16.95
C THR A 8 5.11 -1.10 -15.88
N ALA A 9 5.56 -2.33 -16.21
CA ALA A 9 6.23 -3.18 -15.24
C ALA A 9 7.60 -2.60 -14.82
N ALA A 10 8.39 -2.12 -15.77
CA ALA A 10 9.72 -1.55 -15.51
C ALA A 10 9.59 -0.26 -14.69
N PHE A 11 8.64 0.61 -15.04
CA PHE A 11 8.37 1.83 -14.30
C PHE A 11 8.02 1.54 -12.83
N LEU A 12 7.03 0.69 -12.59
CA LEU A 12 6.64 0.32 -11.21
C LEU A 12 7.77 -0.38 -10.46
N HIS A 13 8.58 -1.19 -11.14
CA HIS A 13 9.74 -1.84 -10.55
C HIS A 13 10.78 -0.81 -10.06
N GLY A 14 10.99 0.28 -10.80
CA GLY A 14 11.86 1.38 -10.41
C GLY A 14 11.26 2.35 -9.38
N GLN A 15 9.94 2.38 -9.22
CA GLN A 15 9.26 3.33 -8.33
C GLN A 15 8.83 2.74 -6.99
N THR A 16 8.63 1.43 -6.88
CA THR A 16 8.04 0.80 -5.70
C THR A 16 8.92 -0.30 -5.11
N THR A 17 8.64 -0.74 -3.88
CA THR A 17 9.51 -1.67 -3.15
C THR A 17 9.35 -3.14 -3.52
N ALA A 18 8.24 -3.53 -4.14
CA ALA A 18 8.01 -4.93 -4.53
C ALA A 18 8.78 -5.31 -5.80
N ASP A 19 9.15 -6.58 -5.93
CA ASP A 19 9.65 -7.14 -7.19
C ASP A 19 8.48 -7.33 -8.17
N ILE A 20 8.26 -6.33 -9.02
CA ILE A 20 7.15 -6.28 -9.95
C ILE A 20 7.23 -7.42 -11.00
N PHE A 21 8.42 -7.79 -11.44
CA PHE A 21 8.58 -8.84 -12.44
C PHE A 21 8.23 -10.23 -11.89
N ALA A 22 8.62 -10.50 -10.65
CA ALA A 22 8.23 -11.73 -9.97
C ALA A 22 6.72 -11.77 -9.69
N GLN A 23 6.12 -10.65 -9.26
CA GLN A 23 4.68 -10.55 -8.95
C GLN A 23 3.81 -10.63 -10.21
N LYS A 24 4.26 -10.07 -11.35
CA LYS A 24 3.54 -10.13 -12.62
C LYS A 24 3.24 -11.56 -13.06
N GLN A 25 4.16 -12.48 -12.81
CA GLN A 25 4.00 -13.89 -13.15
C GLN A 25 2.91 -14.59 -12.34
N LEU A 26 2.56 -14.04 -11.18
CA LEU A 26 1.58 -14.62 -10.27
C LEU A 26 0.15 -14.08 -10.49
N GLU A 27 -0.01 -13.07 -11.33
CA GLU A 27 -1.29 -12.42 -11.70
C GLU A 27 -2.22 -12.13 -10.49
N ARG A 28 -1.64 -11.81 -9.34
CA ARG A 28 -2.36 -11.56 -8.09
C ARG A 28 -2.19 -10.13 -7.61
N ILE A 29 -3.06 -9.72 -6.67
CA ILE A 29 -2.89 -8.48 -5.92
C ILE A 29 -1.75 -8.67 -4.91
N PHE A 30 -0.82 -7.72 -4.85
CA PHE A 30 0.29 -7.70 -3.90
C PHE A 30 0.50 -6.32 -3.31
N LEU A 31 1.14 -6.28 -2.16
CA LEU A 31 1.47 -5.04 -1.45
C LEU A 31 2.81 -4.47 -1.91
N SER A 32 2.91 -3.15 -1.92
CA SER A 32 4.15 -2.44 -2.17
C SER A 32 4.15 -1.08 -1.45
N CYS A 33 5.32 -0.56 -1.17
CA CYS A 33 5.51 0.80 -0.68
C CYS A 33 5.98 1.71 -1.81
N TRP A 34 5.50 2.95 -1.80
CA TRP A 34 6.10 4.05 -2.55
C TRP A 34 6.82 4.97 -1.57
N LEU A 35 8.09 5.28 -1.86
CA LEU A 35 8.98 5.97 -0.95
C LEU A 35 9.37 7.35 -1.46
N SER A 36 9.86 8.19 -0.55
CA SER A 36 10.65 9.37 -0.90
C SER A 36 12.09 8.96 -1.23
N THR A 37 12.85 9.87 -1.82
CA THR A 37 14.31 9.70 -2.03
C THR A 37 15.08 9.47 -0.72
N LYS A 38 14.52 9.91 0.42
CA LYS A 38 15.08 9.72 1.76
C LYS A 38 14.66 8.42 2.43
N GLY A 39 13.85 7.59 1.75
CA GLY A 39 13.35 6.30 2.26
C GLY A 39 12.16 6.40 3.21
N SER A 40 11.55 7.58 3.38
CA SER A 40 10.28 7.69 4.12
C SER A 40 9.11 7.17 3.28
N LEU A 41 8.13 6.58 3.96
CA LEU A 41 6.92 6.06 3.33
C LEU A 41 6.02 7.21 2.86
N LYS A 42 5.67 7.23 1.59
CA LYS A 42 4.70 8.14 0.99
C LYS A 42 3.35 7.49 0.79
N ALA A 43 3.35 6.23 0.39
CA ALA A 43 2.12 5.47 0.19
C ALA A 43 2.30 3.99 0.44
N LEU A 44 1.23 3.37 0.96
CA LEU A 44 1.03 1.93 0.99
C LEU A 44 0.06 1.59 -0.13
N LEU A 45 0.48 0.70 -1.02
CA LEU A 45 -0.20 0.38 -2.27
C LEU A 45 -0.55 -1.09 -2.34
N GLU A 46 -1.71 -1.40 -2.91
CA GLU A 46 -2.01 -2.69 -3.52
C GLU A 46 -1.90 -2.55 -5.02
N ILE A 47 -1.22 -3.48 -5.65
CA ILE A 47 -0.96 -3.48 -7.09
C ILE A 47 -1.41 -4.81 -7.67
N ARG A 48 -2.09 -4.76 -8.82
CA ARG A 48 -2.34 -5.90 -9.69
C ARG A 48 -1.80 -5.55 -11.07
N ILE A 49 -0.96 -6.41 -11.62
CA ILE A 49 -0.35 -6.18 -12.92
C ILE A 49 -0.61 -7.36 -13.86
N PHE A 50 -1.00 -7.05 -15.08
CA PHE A 50 -1.25 -8.02 -16.14
C PHE A 50 -0.96 -7.39 -17.50
N ASN A 51 -0.23 -8.11 -18.34
CA ASN A 51 0.26 -7.59 -19.64
C ASN A 51 0.96 -6.23 -19.48
N ASN A 52 0.45 -5.21 -20.17
CA ASN A 52 0.97 -3.84 -20.17
C ASN A 52 0.08 -2.89 -19.33
N LEU A 53 -0.65 -3.44 -18.36
CA LEU A 53 -1.56 -2.70 -17.48
C LEU A 53 -1.17 -2.96 -16.02
N ALA A 54 -1.29 -1.95 -15.18
CA ALA A 54 -1.26 -2.11 -13.74
C ALA A 54 -2.37 -1.27 -13.10
N GLU A 55 -3.15 -1.93 -12.26
CA GLU A 55 -4.12 -1.28 -11.39
C GLU A 55 -3.50 -1.08 -10.02
N ILE A 56 -3.71 0.09 -9.45
CA ILE A 56 -3.15 0.48 -8.15
C ILE A 56 -4.26 1.02 -7.27
N VAL A 57 -4.40 0.42 -6.10
CA VAL A 57 -5.26 0.89 -5.01
C VAL A 57 -4.38 1.48 -3.92
N ILE A 58 -4.65 2.72 -3.53
CA ILE A 58 -3.96 3.40 -2.44
C ILE A 58 -4.64 2.96 -1.14
N ILE A 59 -3.93 2.19 -0.33
CA ILE A 59 -4.41 1.74 0.99
C ILE A 59 -4.27 2.87 2.01
N SER A 60 -3.13 3.56 1.96
CA SER A 60 -2.85 4.71 2.80
C SER A 60 -1.86 5.65 2.12
N GLY A 61 -2.08 6.95 2.26
CA GLY A 61 -1.29 8.02 1.65
C GLY A 61 -2.19 9.14 1.12
N GLU A 62 -1.62 10.31 0.83
CA GLU A 62 -2.35 11.44 0.27
C GLU A 62 -2.50 11.26 -1.25
N ILE A 63 -3.76 11.15 -1.70
CA ILE A 63 -4.10 10.71 -3.07
C ILE A 63 -3.54 11.66 -4.13
N ASN A 64 -3.72 12.98 -3.96
CA ASN A 64 -3.28 13.95 -4.96
C ASN A 64 -1.75 14.00 -5.04
N SER A 65 -1.06 14.00 -3.90
CA SER A 65 0.41 13.94 -3.87
C SER A 65 0.96 12.67 -4.52
N ILE A 66 0.24 11.57 -4.44
CA ILE A 66 0.64 10.30 -5.08
C ILE A 66 0.46 10.40 -6.59
N ILE A 67 -0.67 10.94 -7.06
CA ILE A 67 -0.93 11.16 -8.49
C ILE A 67 0.12 12.09 -9.07
N ASP A 68 0.29 13.27 -8.51
CA ASP A 68 1.26 14.27 -8.96
C ASP A 68 2.69 13.71 -8.93
N GLY A 69 3.00 12.95 -7.87
CA GLY A 69 4.31 12.32 -7.72
C GLY A 69 4.61 11.28 -8.79
N PHE A 70 3.66 10.43 -9.15
CA PHE A 70 3.84 9.50 -10.26
C PHE A 70 3.92 10.22 -11.60
N GLU A 71 3.03 11.18 -11.85
CA GLU A 71 3.03 11.95 -13.10
C GLU A 71 4.35 12.71 -13.29
N SER A 72 4.92 13.27 -12.22
CA SER A 72 6.17 14.05 -12.29
C SER A 72 7.40 13.23 -12.68
N VAL A 73 7.35 11.91 -12.55
CA VAL A 73 8.47 10.99 -12.85
C VAL A 73 8.21 10.07 -14.03
N ILE A 74 7.09 10.24 -14.72
CA ILE A 74 6.81 9.55 -16.00
C ILE A 74 7.39 10.37 -17.13
N PHE A 75 8.34 9.81 -17.86
CA PHE A 75 8.93 10.42 -19.05
C PHE A 75 8.48 9.71 -20.32
N PRO A 76 8.54 10.35 -21.50
CA PRO A 76 8.16 9.71 -22.76
C PRO A 76 8.90 8.40 -23.05
N ALA A 77 10.14 8.27 -22.56
CA ALA A 77 10.94 7.07 -22.71
C ALA A 77 10.40 5.87 -21.91
N ASP A 78 9.61 6.12 -20.84
CA ASP A 78 9.03 5.07 -20.01
C ASP A 78 7.88 4.35 -20.73
N LYS A 79 7.32 4.96 -21.78
CA LYS A 79 6.17 4.40 -22.52
C LYS A 79 4.99 4.01 -21.62
N VAL A 80 4.72 4.86 -20.63
CA VAL A 80 3.67 4.66 -19.61
C VAL A 80 2.76 5.86 -19.60
N LYS A 81 1.47 5.61 -19.42
CA LYS A 81 0.44 6.63 -19.17
C LYS A 81 -0.29 6.33 -17.88
N LEU A 82 -0.42 7.34 -17.02
CA LEU A 82 -1.24 7.29 -15.81
C LEU A 82 -2.67 7.74 -16.11
N GLU A 83 -3.64 7.03 -15.59
CA GLU A 83 -5.05 7.41 -15.61
C GLU A 83 -5.65 7.27 -14.22
N VAL A 84 -6.42 8.29 -13.82
CA VAL A 84 -7.19 8.24 -12.57
C VAL A 84 -8.53 7.57 -12.85
N LEU A 85 -8.75 6.40 -12.27
CA LEU A 85 -10.00 5.67 -12.41
C LEU A 85 -11.05 6.16 -11.42
N LYS A 86 -12.30 5.82 -11.69
CA LYS A 86 -13.39 5.97 -10.72
C LYS A 86 -13.09 5.16 -9.46
N PRO A 87 -13.55 5.62 -8.28
CA PRO A 87 -13.40 4.86 -7.04
C PRO A 87 -13.96 3.45 -7.18
N ILE A 88 -13.22 2.49 -6.63
CA ILE A 88 -13.63 1.09 -6.53
C ILE A 88 -13.96 0.75 -5.07
N ARG A 89 -14.68 -0.34 -4.86
CA ARG A 89 -14.84 -0.95 -3.54
C ARG A 89 -13.77 -2.02 -3.35
N ARG A 90 -13.00 -1.88 -2.29
CA ARG A 90 -12.06 -2.91 -1.83
C ARG A 90 -12.75 -3.71 -0.74
N ILE A 91 -12.90 -5.00 -0.96
CA ILE A 91 -13.51 -5.93 -0.01
C ILE A 91 -12.46 -6.93 0.44
N GLN A 92 -12.37 -7.15 1.74
CA GLN A 92 -11.45 -8.10 2.34
C GLN A 92 -12.17 -8.87 3.43
N LYS A 93 -12.05 -10.19 3.42
CA LYS A 93 -12.54 -11.00 4.53
C LYS A 93 -11.64 -10.79 5.74
N ILE A 94 -12.23 -10.43 6.84
CA ILE A 94 -11.52 -10.21 8.10
C ILE A 94 -11.53 -11.50 8.90
N ASN A 95 -10.34 -11.94 9.31
CA ASN A 95 -10.14 -13.02 10.25
C ASN A 95 -9.25 -12.49 11.38
N ASN A 96 -9.71 -12.59 12.63
CA ASN A 96 -8.98 -12.09 13.79
C ASN A 96 -7.63 -12.79 14.04
N TYR A 97 -7.42 -13.95 13.46
CA TYR A 97 -6.20 -14.76 13.63
C TYR A 97 -5.23 -14.64 12.45
N GLN A 98 -5.58 -13.87 11.42
CA GLN A 98 -4.78 -13.74 10.21
C GLN A 98 -4.35 -12.29 10.01
N SER A 99 -3.09 -12.08 9.61
CA SER A 99 -2.61 -10.76 9.24
C SER A 99 -3.38 -10.23 8.03
N TRP A 100 -3.68 -8.94 8.02
CA TRP A 100 -4.29 -8.25 6.90
C TRP A 100 -3.49 -8.40 5.59
N LYS A 101 -2.18 -8.61 5.68
CA LYS A 101 -1.29 -8.81 4.55
C LYS A 101 -1.46 -10.18 3.86
N GLU A 102 -1.97 -11.16 4.60
CA GLU A 102 -2.14 -12.53 4.10
C GLU A 102 -3.50 -12.75 3.42
N SER A 103 -4.45 -11.87 3.69
CA SER A 103 -5.79 -11.96 3.11
C SER A 103 -5.82 -11.27 1.75
N THR A 104 -6.22 -12.01 0.72
CA THR A 104 -6.36 -11.44 -0.63
C THR A 104 -7.64 -10.61 -0.74
N PRO A 105 -7.55 -9.31 -1.01
CA PRO A 105 -8.72 -8.48 -1.23
C PRO A 105 -9.34 -8.73 -2.61
N VAL A 106 -10.61 -8.35 -2.73
CA VAL A 106 -11.31 -8.30 -4.01
C VAL A 106 -11.60 -6.83 -4.33
N TRP A 107 -11.30 -6.42 -5.55
CA TRP A 107 -11.61 -5.08 -6.05
C TRP A 107 -12.82 -5.15 -6.96
N ILE A 108 -13.83 -4.34 -6.66
CA ILE A 108 -15.10 -4.31 -7.37
C ILE A 108 -15.33 -2.91 -7.91
N SER A 109 -15.56 -2.81 -9.21
CA SER A 109 -15.97 -1.56 -9.83
C SER A 109 -17.41 -1.21 -9.36
N ASN A 110 -17.68 0.08 -9.21
CA ASN A 110 -19.04 0.53 -8.88
C ASN A 110 -20.08 0.18 -9.95
N SER A 111 -19.64 -0.12 -11.20
CA SER A 111 -20.50 -0.58 -12.29
C SER A 111 -20.86 -2.07 -12.21
N ASP A 112 -20.06 -2.86 -11.48
CA ASP A 112 -20.17 -4.33 -11.47
C ASP A 112 -20.89 -4.87 -10.22
N LEU A 113 -21.49 -3.96 -9.45
CA LEU A 113 -22.29 -4.32 -8.29
C LEU A 113 -23.62 -4.94 -8.72
N MET A 114 -23.60 -6.19 -9.05
CA MET A 114 -24.75 -7.08 -8.89
C MET A 114 -24.95 -7.26 -7.38
N GLU A 115 -25.95 -6.62 -6.85
CA GLU A 115 -26.19 -6.46 -5.40
C GLU A 115 -26.29 -7.79 -4.62
N ASN A 116 -26.46 -8.92 -5.28
CA ASN A 116 -26.92 -10.16 -4.66
C ASN A 116 -25.83 -11.14 -4.22
N GLU A 117 -24.58 -11.01 -4.66
CA GLU A 117 -23.55 -12.02 -4.33
C GLU A 117 -22.61 -11.66 -3.17
N ILE A 118 -22.62 -10.39 -2.71
CA ILE A 118 -21.68 -9.91 -1.70
C ILE A 118 -22.31 -9.81 -0.30
N TYR A 119 -23.60 -10.05 -0.16
CA TYR A 119 -24.40 -9.63 1.00
C TYR A 119 -24.61 -10.66 2.13
N ASP A 120 -24.00 -11.83 2.06
CA ASP A 120 -24.11 -12.84 3.15
C ASP A 120 -23.12 -12.63 4.31
N HIS A 121 -22.39 -11.51 4.32
CA HIS A 121 -21.43 -11.21 5.37
C HIS A 121 -21.78 -9.94 6.15
N THR A 122 -21.64 -10.00 7.47
CA THR A 122 -21.76 -8.83 8.34
C THR A 122 -20.68 -7.81 7.98
N LYS A 123 -21.10 -6.60 7.60
CA LYS A 123 -20.18 -5.50 7.29
C LYS A 123 -19.77 -4.81 8.59
N LEU A 124 -18.49 -4.45 8.70
CA LEU A 124 -18.03 -3.61 9.79
C LEU A 124 -18.53 -2.18 9.64
N THR A 125 -18.89 -1.57 10.75
CA THR A 125 -19.06 -0.12 10.85
C THR A 125 -17.73 0.60 10.63
N LYS A 126 -17.77 1.91 10.38
CA LYS A 126 -16.53 2.71 10.26
C LYS A 126 -15.67 2.61 11.50
N LYS A 127 -16.27 2.64 12.70
CA LYS A 127 -15.55 2.54 13.98
C LYS A 127 -14.89 1.18 14.15
N GLU A 128 -15.60 0.10 13.87
CA GLU A 128 -15.04 -1.26 13.92
C GLU A 128 -13.90 -1.45 12.92
N LEU A 129 -14.03 -0.88 11.71
CA LEU A 129 -12.98 -0.91 10.70
C LEU A 129 -11.72 -0.15 11.15
N GLU A 130 -11.87 1.03 11.78
CA GLU A 130 -10.74 1.78 12.33
C GLU A 130 -10.06 1.01 13.47
N ILE A 131 -10.81 0.44 14.40
CA ILE A 131 -10.27 -0.40 15.47
C ILE A 131 -9.51 -1.58 14.89
N TRP A 132 -10.08 -2.25 13.89
CA TRP A 132 -9.42 -3.37 13.21
C TRP A 132 -8.12 -2.94 12.54
N LYS A 133 -8.09 -1.81 11.83
CA LYS A 133 -6.87 -1.27 11.20
C LYS A 133 -5.77 -1.02 12.23
N ILE A 134 -6.12 -0.40 13.38
CA ILE A 134 -5.18 -0.14 14.47
C ILE A 134 -4.61 -1.47 15.00
N ARG A 135 -5.46 -2.45 15.29
CA ARG A 135 -5.04 -3.79 15.77
C ARG A 135 -4.16 -4.53 14.79
N GLN A 136 -4.40 -4.33 13.50
CA GLN A 136 -3.60 -4.94 12.43
C GLN A 136 -2.31 -4.17 12.11
N GLY A 137 -2.09 -3.00 12.72
CA GLY A 137 -0.93 -2.16 12.45
C GLY A 137 -0.91 -1.60 11.02
N ILE A 138 -2.08 -1.35 10.43
CA ILE A 138 -2.16 -0.70 9.12
C ILE A 138 -1.90 0.80 9.33
N PRO A 139 -0.79 1.36 8.79
CA PRO A 139 -0.46 2.75 9.02
C PRO A 139 -1.49 3.67 8.38
N GLY A 140 -1.95 4.67 9.13
CA GLY A 140 -2.88 5.70 8.67
C GLY A 140 -2.15 6.84 7.95
N PHE A 141 -2.83 7.45 6.98
CA PHE A 141 -2.38 8.70 6.41
C PHE A 141 -2.50 9.81 7.45
N ASP A 142 -1.61 10.79 7.39
CA ASP A 142 -1.53 11.99 8.26
C ASP A 142 -1.07 11.74 9.70
N ARG A 143 -0.96 10.48 10.10
CA ARG A 143 -0.45 10.07 11.41
C ARG A 143 0.87 9.34 11.27
N GLU A 144 0.80 8.07 10.87
CA GLU A 144 1.99 7.23 10.71
C GLU A 144 2.70 7.48 9.37
N ILE A 145 1.95 7.81 8.30
CA ILE A 145 2.52 8.22 7.00
C ILE A 145 2.58 9.75 6.96
N ASN A 146 3.60 10.30 7.60
CA ASN A 146 3.80 11.73 7.83
C ASN A 146 4.96 12.34 7.01
N GLY A 147 5.56 11.57 6.10
CA GLY A 147 6.71 12.00 5.28
C GLY A 147 8.07 11.80 5.95
N GLU A 148 8.14 11.40 7.22
CA GLU A 148 9.38 11.19 7.97
C GLU A 148 9.62 9.71 8.30
N THR A 149 8.55 8.96 8.56
CA THR A 149 8.61 7.57 9.02
C THR A 149 8.98 6.63 7.87
N ASN A 150 9.91 5.73 8.12
CA ASN A 150 10.26 4.70 7.14
C ASN A 150 9.42 3.41 7.33
N PRO A 151 9.28 2.58 6.29
CA PRO A 151 8.43 1.39 6.37
C PRO A 151 8.89 0.35 7.38
N TYR A 152 10.17 0.26 7.75
CA TYR A 152 10.62 -0.66 8.81
C TYR A 152 10.11 -0.24 10.18
N GLU A 153 10.04 1.06 10.46
CA GLU A 153 9.47 1.60 11.69
C GLU A 153 7.97 1.31 11.80
N LEU A 154 7.30 1.15 10.67
CA LEU A 154 5.87 0.83 10.57
C LEU A 154 5.58 -0.69 10.49
N GLY A 155 6.58 -1.55 10.62
CA GLY A 155 6.41 -3.00 10.55
C GLY A 155 6.09 -3.52 9.14
N LEU A 156 6.49 -2.78 8.10
CA LEU A 156 6.25 -3.12 6.69
C LEU A 156 7.50 -3.72 6.01
N GLY A 157 8.47 -4.19 6.78
CA GLY A 157 9.74 -4.70 6.23
C GLY A 157 9.59 -5.93 5.32
N ASP A 158 8.56 -6.73 5.53
CA ASP A 158 8.24 -7.92 4.75
C ASP A 158 7.75 -7.65 3.32
N ILE A 159 7.30 -6.42 3.03
CA ILE A 159 6.89 -5.99 1.69
C ILE A 159 7.96 -5.15 0.97
N ILE A 160 9.19 -5.14 1.50
CA ILE A 160 10.34 -4.44 0.91
C ILE A 160 11.30 -5.49 0.36
N ASN A 161 11.55 -5.42 -0.94
CA ASN A 161 12.57 -6.23 -1.57
C ASN A 161 13.85 -5.39 -1.77
N LEU A 162 14.95 -5.78 -1.11
CA LEU A 162 16.25 -5.12 -1.25
C LEU A 162 17.13 -5.78 -2.32
N ASP A 163 16.77 -6.98 -2.77
CA ASP A 163 17.56 -7.80 -3.70
C ASP A 163 17.17 -7.60 -5.16
N LYS A 164 16.01 -6.96 -5.40
CA LYS A 164 15.61 -6.55 -6.75
C LYS A 164 16.47 -5.38 -7.24
N GLY A 165 16.39 -5.03 -8.52
CA GLY A 165 17.06 -3.85 -9.09
C GLY A 165 16.74 -2.54 -8.36
N CYS A 166 17.41 -1.46 -8.74
CA CYS A 166 17.28 -0.16 -8.08
C CYS A 166 15.84 0.39 -8.15
N TYR A 167 15.41 1.01 -7.06
CA TYR A 167 14.14 1.75 -6.97
C TYR A 167 14.27 2.99 -6.10
N LEU A 168 13.30 3.88 -6.21
CA LEU A 168 13.29 5.15 -5.49
C LEU A 168 13.39 4.92 -3.97
N GLY A 169 14.38 5.56 -3.32
CA GLY A 169 14.60 5.46 -1.86
C GLY A 169 15.31 4.20 -1.37
N GLN A 170 15.67 3.25 -2.25
CA GLN A 170 16.30 1.98 -1.87
C GLN A 170 17.60 2.17 -1.08
N GLU A 171 18.46 3.09 -1.45
CA GLU A 171 19.75 3.30 -0.76
C GLU A 171 19.54 3.68 0.71
N ALA A 172 18.60 4.59 0.97
CA ALA A 172 18.29 5.01 2.34
C ALA A 172 17.73 3.83 3.15
N ILE A 173 16.77 3.08 2.58
CA ILE A 173 16.17 1.91 3.22
C ILE A 173 17.20 0.80 3.46
N ALA A 174 18.06 0.51 2.50
CA ALA A 174 19.12 -0.49 2.66
C ALA A 174 20.12 -0.09 3.76
N ARG A 175 20.38 1.22 3.94
CA ARG A 175 21.21 1.74 5.05
C ARG A 175 20.52 1.49 6.39
N PHE A 176 19.22 1.79 6.53
CA PHE A 176 18.45 1.49 7.73
C PHE A 176 18.47 0.00 8.06
N PHE A 177 18.22 -0.86 7.08
CA PHE A 177 18.24 -2.30 7.27
C PHE A 177 19.58 -2.82 7.78
N ARG A 178 20.69 -2.37 7.17
CA ARG A 178 22.07 -2.79 7.56
C ARG A 178 22.47 -2.28 8.93
N SER A 179 22.13 -1.04 9.27
CA SER A 179 22.51 -0.43 10.55
C SER A 179 21.68 -0.92 11.72
N LYS A 180 20.52 -1.56 11.46
CA LYS A 180 19.51 -1.92 12.47
C LYS A 180 19.09 -0.75 13.38
N ALA A 181 19.31 0.49 12.90
CA ALA A 181 19.11 1.72 13.66
C ALA A 181 17.69 2.25 13.48
N LEU A 182 16.69 1.45 13.89
CA LEU A 182 15.32 1.95 13.99
C LEU A 182 15.23 2.91 15.17
N ARG A 183 14.78 4.14 14.89
CA ARG A 183 14.56 5.17 15.92
C ARG A 183 13.21 4.99 16.59
N TYR A 184 12.22 4.55 15.84
CA TYR A 184 10.84 4.40 16.27
C TYR A 184 10.33 3.03 15.89
N GLN A 185 9.24 2.62 16.50
CA GLN A 185 8.51 1.41 16.15
C GLN A 185 7.03 1.61 16.42
N LEU A 186 6.19 1.34 15.43
CA LEU A 186 4.75 1.35 15.60
C LEU A 186 4.33 0.32 16.66
N ARG A 187 3.53 0.76 17.62
CA ARG A 187 3.00 -0.07 18.71
C ARG A 187 1.49 0.14 18.83
N CYS A 188 0.77 -0.94 19.04
CA CYS A 188 -0.65 -0.88 19.39
C CYS A 188 -0.80 -0.87 20.91
N TRP A 189 -1.65 -0.01 21.41
CA TRP A 189 -2.04 0.08 22.81
C TRP A 189 -3.51 -0.29 22.94
N GLU A 190 -3.82 -1.11 23.96
CA GLU A 190 -5.19 -1.37 24.39
C GLU A 190 -5.30 -0.93 25.86
N ALA A 191 -6.21 0.02 26.14
CA ALA A 191 -6.50 0.47 27.49
C ALA A 191 -7.81 -0.19 27.95
N TYR A 192 -7.80 -0.74 29.16
CA TYR A 192 -8.98 -1.29 29.83
C TYR A 192 -9.36 -0.34 30.96
N GLY A 193 -10.50 0.33 30.85
CA GLY A 193 -11.02 1.27 31.84
C GLY A 193 -12.11 2.15 31.27
N GLU A 194 -12.76 2.96 32.11
CA GLU A 194 -13.71 3.97 31.63
C GLU A 194 -12.98 5.07 30.88
N ALA A 195 -13.50 5.46 29.70
CA ALA A 195 -12.86 6.35 28.76
C ALA A 195 -12.71 7.81 29.24
N ASP A 196 -13.23 8.15 30.41
CA ASP A 196 -13.34 9.52 30.92
C ASP A 196 -12.04 10.06 31.58
N ASN A 197 -10.95 9.29 31.58
CA ASN A 197 -9.70 9.67 32.28
C ASN A 197 -8.48 9.82 31.35
N PHE A 198 -8.67 9.98 30.05
CA PHE A 198 -7.58 10.26 29.10
C PHE A 198 -7.73 11.66 28.50
N ASP A 199 -7.25 12.67 29.20
CA ASP A 199 -6.97 14.02 28.68
C ASP A 199 -5.60 14.05 27.98
#